data_7ed5a87f9889577ec24eae67917ba64c
#
_entry.id   7ed5a87f9889577ec24eae67917ba64c
#
_cell.length_a   1.000
_cell.length_b   1.000
_cell.length_c   1.000
_cell.angle_alpha   90.00
_cell.angle_beta   90.00
_cell.angle_gamma   90.00
#
_symmetry.space_group_name_H-M   'P 1'
#
loop_
_entity.id
_entity.type
_entity.pdbx_description
1 polymer ?
#
loop_
_entity_poly.entity_id
_entity_poly.type
_entity_poly.pdbx_seq_one_letter_code
_entity_poly.pdbx_strand_id
1 'polypeptide(L)'
;MSKYYMGIMCGTSLDSIDISIASFSKNKMRVIGSKSFKINNSLKKEIEKCKLKPNNCNKVNKTSDLVSKKTISSIKNTLSYFKIKKTDIHCIGFPGITLEHRPNRKKSTYLGDPKKIAQETSLVVVSDFRQCDIDAGGQGAPLSAFFHQYLNRSKKDFTTFINLGGFANITLKSGNKVFGFDTGPANYLLDLWCRKKFNKDFDHNGKLASKGNINPPLLRSLLNHKFFKIRPPKSTGFEDFNEKWLQSHLSKIKGIKKIDVLSTLTYFTIITVVNEINRFNPKSKNIYFCGGGSNNLLLVQGILSLSDKIRQTRICPGVDEKNLESLSFAWLSMIRKKSQKITNTTITGSRKSRLLGSIYR
;
A
#
# COMPACT_ATOMS: atom_id res chain seq x y z
N MET A 1 -12.72 8.97 29.00
CA MET A 1 -11.74 9.61 28.10
C MET A 1 -11.66 8.83 26.76
N SER A 2 -11.80 9.51 25.65
CA SER A 2 -11.70 8.87 24.32
C SER A 2 -10.24 8.51 24.06
N LYS A 3 -9.98 7.22 23.85
CA LYS A 3 -8.64 6.71 23.54
C LYS A 3 -8.39 6.78 22.04
N TYR A 4 -7.26 7.34 21.65
CA TYR A 4 -6.83 7.46 20.26
C TYR A 4 -5.90 6.31 19.86
N TYR A 5 -5.91 6.01 18.60
CA TYR A 5 -5.03 5.04 17.95
C TYR A 5 -4.24 5.76 16.86
N MET A 6 -2.96 5.52 16.82
CA MET A 6 -2.07 6.10 15.81
C MET A 6 -1.69 5.03 14.82
N GLY A 7 -1.75 5.34 13.54
CA GLY A 7 -1.28 4.46 12.48
C GLY A 7 -0.18 5.12 11.68
N ILE A 8 0.83 4.34 11.34
CA ILE A 8 2.00 4.80 10.61
C ILE A 8 2.07 4.03 9.31
N MET A 9 2.40 4.71 8.22
CA MET A 9 2.65 4.09 6.93
C MET A 9 3.80 4.80 6.20
N CYS A 10 4.60 4.03 5.52
CA CYS A 10 5.52 4.53 4.51
C CYS A 10 5.27 3.77 3.22
N GLY A 11 4.86 4.48 2.19
CA GLY A 11 4.60 3.90 0.88
C GLY A 11 5.87 3.41 0.18
N THR A 12 5.69 2.63 -0.87
CA THR A 12 6.80 2.07 -1.68
C THR A 12 7.65 3.13 -2.38
N SER A 13 7.10 4.34 -2.60
CA SER A 13 7.81 5.50 -3.16
C SER A 13 8.87 6.06 -2.22
N LEU A 14 8.79 5.76 -0.91
CA LEU A 14 9.70 6.24 0.13
C LEU A 14 9.78 7.78 0.20
N ASP A 15 8.68 8.47 -0.04
CA ASP A 15 8.65 9.93 -0.06
C ASP A 15 8.41 10.50 1.34
N SER A 16 7.55 9.84 2.12
CA SER A 16 7.18 10.27 3.47
C SER A 16 6.87 9.11 4.40
N ILE A 17 6.93 9.40 5.71
CA ILE A 17 6.26 8.64 6.75
C ILE A 17 4.97 9.38 7.06
N ASP A 18 3.84 8.71 6.82
CA ASP A 18 2.51 9.25 7.05
C ASP A 18 1.95 8.72 8.36
N ILE A 19 1.51 9.62 9.22
CA ILE A 19 0.96 9.31 10.54
C ILE A 19 -0.46 9.85 10.61
N SER A 20 -1.40 8.99 10.98
CA SER A 20 -2.79 9.36 11.24
C SER A 20 -3.21 8.98 12.64
N ILE A 21 -4.03 9.83 13.27
CA ILE A 21 -4.60 9.60 14.59
C ILE A 21 -6.11 9.57 14.44
N ALA A 22 -6.74 8.52 14.98
CA ALA A 22 -8.18 8.36 14.98
C ALA A 22 -8.70 7.69 16.25
N SER A 23 -9.96 7.90 16.55
CA SER A 23 -10.73 7.10 17.49
C SER A 23 -11.72 6.23 16.73
N PHE A 24 -11.96 5.04 17.26
CA PHE A 24 -12.86 4.06 16.65
C PHE A 24 -13.90 3.60 17.68
N SER A 25 -15.15 3.69 17.30
CA SER A 25 -16.27 3.08 18.02
C SER A 25 -16.89 1.97 17.16
N LYS A 26 -17.89 1.27 17.69
CA LYS A 26 -18.54 0.15 16.97
C LYS A 26 -18.99 0.53 15.55
N ASN A 27 -19.45 1.77 15.36
CA ASN A 27 -20.06 2.21 14.10
C ASN A 27 -19.50 3.52 13.55
N LYS A 28 -18.55 4.17 14.24
CA LYS A 28 -18.02 5.49 13.83
C LYS A 28 -16.52 5.51 13.99
N MET A 29 -15.87 6.11 13.01
CA MET A 29 -14.48 6.53 13.07
C MET A 29 -14.47 8.07 13.11
N ARG A 30 -13.63 8.62 13.97
CA ARG A 30 -13.33 10.06 13.99
C ARG A 30 -11.85 10.24 13.77
N VAL A 31 -11.47 10.85 12.66
CA VAL A 31 -10.10 11.24 12.39
C VAL A 31 -9.80 12.50 13.21
N ILE A 32 -8.71 12.48 13.96
CA ILE A 32 -8.23 13.60 14.75
C ILE A 32 -7.30 14.46 13.90
N GLY A 33 -6.44 13.82 13.13
CA GLY A 33 -5.56 14.48 12.20
C GLY A 33 -4.56 13.53 11.56
N SER A 34 -3.88 14.02 10.53
CA SER A 34 -2.83 13.30 9.82
C SER A 34 -1.68 14.23 9.50
N LYS A 35 -0.45 13.71 9.50
CA LYS A 35 0.76 14.47 9.18
C LYS A 35 1.75 13.60 8.43
N SER A 36 2.36 14.18 7.38
CA SER A 36 3.38 13.54 6.56
C SER A 36 4.76 14.11 6.88
N PHE A 37 5.76 13.25 6.99
CA PHE A 37 7.15 13.62 7.27
C PHE A 37 8.05 13.13 6.17
N LYS A 38 8.60 14.04 5.40
CA LYS A 38 9.46 13.74 4.26
C LYS A 38 10.65 12.85 4.69
N ILE A 39 10.93 11.84 3.89
CA ILE A 39 12.16 11.03 3.98
C ILE A 39 13.20 11.72 3.11
N ASN A 40 14.37 11.98 3.68
CA ASN A 40 15.47 12.60 2.94
C ASN A 40 16.12 11.63 1.96
N ASN A 41 16.77 12.15 0.94
CA ASN A 41 17.37 11.35 -0.13
C ASN A 41 18.44 10.37 0.37
N SER A 42 19.14 10.71 1.44
CA SER A 42 20.16 9.84 2.04
C SER A 42 19.51 8.57 2.61
N LEU A 43 18.47 8.71 3.45
CA LEU A 43 17.75 7.57 4.02
C LEU A 43 17.04 6.76 2.92
N LYS A 44 16.43 7.43 1.93
CA LYS A 44 15.80 6.76 0.78
C LYS A 44 16.79 5.86 0.05
N LYS A 45 17.99 6.37 -0.28
CA LYS A 45 19.06 5.58 -0.92
C LYS A 45 19.48 4.37 -0.07
N GLU A 46 19.61 4.53 1.25
CA GLU A 46 19.99 3.41 2.12
C GLU A 46 18.90 2.32 2.17
N ILE A 47 17.61 2.70 2.23
CA ILE A 47 16.50 1.76 2.15
C ILE A 47 16.49 1.01 0.81
N GLU A 48 16.67 1.72 -0.31
CA GLU A 48 16.74 1.11 -1.66
C GLU A 48 17.90 0.10 -1.77
N LYS A 49 19.08 0.45 -1.23
CA LYS A 49 20.23 -0.47 -1.19
C LYS A 49 19.95 -1.72 -0.34
N CYS A 50 19.19 -1.60 0.76
CA CYS A 50 18.78 -2.76 1.56
C CYS A 50 17.82 -3.66 0.80
N LYS A 51 16.87 -3.08 0.05
CA LYS A 51 15.94 -3.86 -0.81
C LYS A 51 16.67 -4.66 -1.89
N LEU A 52 17.79 -4.13 -2.42
CA LEU A 52 18.61 -4.86 -3.40
C LEU A 52 19.44 -5.99 -2.78
N LYS A 53 19.83 -5.87 -1.49
CA LYS A 53 20.64 -6.85 -0.76
C LYS A 53 20.04 -7.13 0.62
N PRO A 54 18.89 -7.77 0.71
CA PRO A 54 18.15 -7.96 1.98
C PRO A 54 18.88 -8.88 2.98
N ASN A 55 19.84 -9.68 2.51
CA ASN A 55 20.61 -10.59 3.36
C ASN A 55 21.86 -9.94 4.00
N ASN A 56 22.15 -8.67 3.73
CA ASN A 56 23.26 -7.96 4.38
C ASN A 56 22.82 -7.45 5.76
N CYS A 57 22.94 -8.32 6.78
CA CYS A 57 22.45 -8.05 8.13
C CYS A 57 22.95 -6.74 8.73
N ASN A 58 24.27 -6.43 8.62
CA ASN A 58 24.83 -5.21 9.17
C ASN A 58 24.21 -3.97 8.58
N LYS A 59 24.04 -3.94 7.25
CA LYS A 59 23.44 -2.82 6.56
C LYS A 59 21.95 -2.69 6.86
N VAL A 60 21.24 -3.80 6.88
CA VAL A 60 19.81 -3.86 7.24
C VAL A 60 19.60 -3.34 8.65
N ASN A 61 20.39 -3.78 9.64
CA ASN A 61 20.28 -3.34 11.03
C ASN A 61 20.54 -1.83 11.16
N LYS A 62 21.62 -1.30 10.53
CA LYS A 62 21.92 0.14 10.53
C LYS A 62 20.80 0.97 9.91
N THR A 63 20.26 0.53 8.78
CA THR A 63 19.18 1.25 8.10
C THR A 63 17.87 1.13 8.89
N SER A 64 17.59 -0.02 9.51
CA SER A 64 16.46 -0.21 10.41
C SER A 64 16.49 0.75 11.60
N ASP A 65 17.67 0.97 12.18
CA ASP A 65 17.87 1.96 13.24
C ASP A 65 17.55 3.40 12.77
N LEU A 66 18.02 3.78 11.58
CA LEU A 66 17.71 5.09 10.99
C LEU A 66 16.19 5.27 10.74
N VAL A 67 15.52 4.24 10.24
CA VAL A 67 14.07 4.24 10.05
C VAL A 67 13.37 4.40 11.39
N SER A 68 13.82 3.68 12.43
CA SER A 68 13.26 3.80 13.78
C SER A 68 13.39 5.20 14.35
N LYS A 69 14.59 5.79 14.28
CA LYS A 69 14.85 7.17 14.72
C LYS A 69 13.95 8.18 14.00
N LYS A 70 13.83 8.06 12.68
CA LYS A 70 12.94 8.92 11.89
C LYS A 70 11.49 8.76 12.32
N THR A 71 11.03 7.53 12.54
CA THR A 71 9.67 7.22 12.98
C THR A 71 9.40 7.81 14.36
N ILE A 72 10.29 7.62 15.33
CA ILE A 72 10.20 8.16 16.69
C ILE A 72 10.09 9.69 16.66
N SER A 73 10.95 10.36 15.91
CA SER A 73 10.90 11.81 15.73
C SER A 73 9.55 12.25 15.13
N SER A 74 9.07 11.54 14.13
CA SER A 74 7.78 11.83 13.48
C SER A 74 6.61 11.65 14.44
N ILE A 75 6.62 10.62 15.31
CA ILE A 75 5.61 10.40 16.36
C ILE A 75 5.60 11.57 17.33
N LYS A 76 6.76 11.92 17.90
CA LYS A 76 6.91 13.04 18.86
C LYS A 76 6.39 14.35 18.28
N ASN A 77 6.77 14.65 17.03
CA ASN A 77 6.32 15.85 16.30
C ASN A 77 4.81 15.84 16.02
N THR A 78 4.22 14.67 15.74
CA THR A 78 2.77 14.55 15.53
C THR A 78 2.00 14.83 16.81
N LEU A 79 2.43 14.26 17.94
CA LEU A 79 1.80 14.48 19.23
C LEU A 79 1.87 15.97 19.64
N SER A 80 3.03 16.60 19.47
CA SER A 80 3.22 18.02 19.75
C SER A 80 2.33 18.90 18.86
N TYR A 81 2.29 18.62 17.55
CA TYR A 81 1.53 19.40 16.57
C TYR A 81 0.02 19.40 16.88
N PHE A 82 -0.53 18.23 17.20
CA PHE A 82 -1.97 18.10 17.54
C PHE A 82 -2.27 18.34 19.02
N LYS A 83 -1.24 18.69 19.84
CA LYS A 83 -1.36 18.90 21.29
C LYS A 83 -2.00 17.71 22.03
N ILE A 84 -1.62 16.49 21.61
CA ILE A 84 -2.14 15.23 22.17
C ILE A 84 -1.15 14.70 23.21
N LYS A 85 -1.65 14.37 24.41
CA LYS A 85 -0.85 13.74 25.45
C LYS A 85 -0.56 12.27 25.10
N LYS A 86 0.63 11.76 25.45
CA LYS A 86 0.96 10.33 25.25
C LYS A 86 -0.08 9.40 25.91
N THR A 87 -0.59 9.80 27.07
CA THR A 87 -1.62 9.04 27.83
C THR A 87 -2.93 8.87 27.08
N ASP A 88 -3.22 9.71 26.07
CA ASP A 88 -4.42 9.62 25.25
C ASP A 88 -4.26 8.63 24.10
N ILE A 89 -3.01 8.25 23.76
CA ILE A 89 -2.71 7.25 22.72
C ILE A 89 -2.73 5.85 23.33
N HIS A 90 -3.63 5.01 22.85
CA HIS A 90 -3.79 3.65 23.36
C HIS A 90 -2.77 2.68 22.77
N CYS A 91 -2.48 2.80 21.50
CA CYS A 91 -1.36 2.13 20.82
C CYS A 91 -1.09 2.71 19.43
N ILE A 92 0.05 2.31 18.89
CA ILE A 92 0.52 2.65 17.55
C ILE A 92 0.48 1.40 16.68
N GLY A 93 -0.03 1.51 15.45
CA GLY A 93 0.13 0.49 14.40
C GLY A 93 1.32 0.85 13.50
N PHE A 94 2.36 0.03 13.52
CA PHE A 94 3.60 0.23 12.77
C PHE A 94 3.90 -1.00 11.91
N PRO A 95 3.62 -0.98 10.60
CA PRO A 95 3.92 -2.10 9.71
C PRO A 95 5.40 -2.21 9.32
N GLY A 96 6.22 -1.19 9.63
CA GLY A 96 7.57 -1.04 9.11
C GLY A 96 7.60 -0.69 7.61
N ILE A 97 8.81 -0.53 7.08
CA ILE A 97 9.04 -0.37 5.63
C ILE A 97 9.38 -1.74 5.05
N THR A 98 8.51 -2.32 4.25
CA THR A 98 8.69 -3.67 3.69
C THR A 98 10.03 -3.79 2.96
N LEU A 99 10.86 -4.73 3.40
CA LEU A 99 12.14 -5.07 2.83
C LEU A 99 12.02 -6.27 1.89
N GLU A 100 11.36 -7.33 2.35
CA GLU A 100 11.11 -8.55 1.60
C GLU A 100 9.70 -9.06 1.90
N HIS A 101 8.98 -9.50 0.88
CA HIS A 101 7.65 -10.07 1.02
C HIS A 101 7.52 -11.31 0.13
N ARG A 102 7.68 -12.49 0.74
CA ARG A 102 7.64 -13.80 0.07
C ARG A 102 6.71 -14.76 0.79
N PRO A 103 5.39 -14.63 0.62
CA PRO A 103 4.42 -15.51 1.28
C PRO A 103 4.65 -16.99 1.00
N ASN A 104 5.05 -17.32 -0.23
CA ASN A 104 5.38 -18.70 -0.63
C ASN A 104 6.57 -19.31 0.14
N ARG A 105 7.45 -18.46 0.70
CA ARG A 105 8.55 -18.84 1.59
C ARG A 105 8.22 -18.60 3.06
N LYS A 106 6.97 -18.33 3.39
CA LYS A 106 6.47 -17.98 4.73
C LYS A 106 7.23 -16.83 5.38
N LYS A 107 7.64 -15.82 4.60
CA LYS A 107 8.50 -14.74 5.09
C LYS A 107 8.04 -13.36 4.63
N SER A 108 7.94 -12.45 5.59
CA SER A 108 7.84 -11.01 5.33
C SER A 108 8.72 -10.27 6.34
N THR A 109 9.63 -9.44 5.84
CA THR A 109 10.54 -8.64 6.68
C THR A 109 10.41 -7.17 6.37
N TYR A 110 10.77 -6.33 7.32
CA TYR A 110 10.66 -4.88 7.20
C TYR A 110 11.80 -4.17 7.94
N LEU A 111 12.01 -2.91 7.59
CA LEU A 111 12.91 -1.99 8.30
C LEU A 111 12.14 -1.20 9.36
N GLY A 112 12.81 -0.91 10.45
CA GLY A 112 12.27 -0.30 11.65
C GLY A 112 12.11 -1.31 12.77
N ASP A 113 12.47 -0.92 13.98
CA ASP A 113 12.43 -1.76 15.18
C ASP A 113 11.24 -1.32 16.07
N PRO A 114 10.15 -2.12 16.14
CA PRO A 114 8.99 -1.77 16.94
C PRO A 114 9.28 -1.75 18.44
N LYS A 115 10.24 -2.56 18.92
CA LYS A 115 10.65 -2.58 20.34
C LYS A 115 11.33 -1.26 20.70
N LYS A 116 12.29 -0.81 19.90
CA LYS A 116 12.94 0.50 20.07
C LYS A 116 11.93 1.65 20.02
N ILE A 117 11.01 1.61 19.05
CA ILE A 117 9.95 2.65 18.95
C ILE A 117 9.11 2.66 20.22
N ALA A 118 8.69 1.50 20.74
CA ALA A 118 7.90 1.43 21.97
C ALA A 118 8.67 2.00 23.16
N GLN A 119 9.92 1.60 23.37
CA GLN A 119 10.76 2.06 24.46
C GLN A 119 11.01 3.57 24.44
N GLU A 120 11.44 4.11 23.28
CA GLU A 120 11.77 5.54 23.18
C GLU A 120 10.55 6.48 23.15
N THR A 121 9.38 5.98 22.79
CA THR A 121 8.13 6.76 22.85
C THR A 121 7.34 6.55 24.12
N SER A 122 7.59 5.46 24.84
CA SER A 122 6.79 4.99 25.99
C SER A 122 5.34 4.70 25.58
N LEU A 123 5.13 4.26 24.34
CA LEU A 123 3.82 3.91 23.78
C LEU A 123 3.80 2.44 23.34
N VAL A 124 2.65 1.80 23.51
CA VAL A 124 2.47 0.43 22.99
C VAL A 124 2.49 0.46 21.47
N VAL A 125 3.31 -0.39 20.86
CA VAL A 125 3.41 -0.56 19.42
C VAL A 125 2.89 -1.93 19.01
N VAL A 126 2.07 -1.98 17.97
CA VAL A 126 1.62 -3.20 17.30
C VAL A 126 2.30 -3.26 15.95
N SER A 127 2.97 -4.37 15.66
CA SER A 127 3.73 -4.59 14.42
C SER A 127 3.56 -6.03 13.92
N ASP A 128 4.39 -6.50 12.99
CA ASP A 128 4.37 -7.87 12.40
C ASP A 128 3.05 -8.30 11.76
N PHE A 129 2.23 -7.36 11.35
CA PHE A 129 0.91 -7.65 10.79
C PHE A 129 0.94 -8.64 9.63
N ARG A 130 1.90 -8.45 8.70
CA ARG A 130 2.04 -9.32 7.53
C ARG A 130 2.51 -10.72 7.88
N GLN A 131 3.51 -10.83 8.76
CA GLN A 131 4.04 -12.11 9.20
C GLN A 131 2.97 -12.93 9.93
N CYS A 132 2.21 -12.31 10.85
CA CYS A 132 1.11 -12.99 11.55
C CYS A 132 0.02 -13.53 10.59
N ASP A 133 -0.24 -12.84 9.49
CA ASP A 133 -1.17 -13.32 8.47
C ASP A 133 -0.58 -14.50 7.67
N ILE A 134 0.69 -14.41 7.30
CA ILE A 134 1.43 -15.47 6.60
C ILE A 134 1.53 -16.73 7.47
N ASP A 135 1.79 -16.61 8.77
CA ASP A 135 1.84 -17.71 9.72
C ASP A 135 0.47 -18.41 9.85
N ALA A 136 -0.60 -17.69 9.60
CA ALA A 136 -1.96 -18.24 9.51
C ALA A 136 -2.30 -18.80 8.11
N GLY A 137 -1.32 -18.85 7.19
CA GLY A 137 -1.47 -19.36 5.83
C GLY A 137 -1.97 -18.35 4.80
N GLY A 138 -2.02 -17.06 5.15
CA GLY A 138 -2.42 -15.99 4.25
C GLY A 138 -1.27 -15.42 3.43
N GLN A 139 -1.60 -14.48 2.53
CA GLN A 139 -0.65 -13.78 1.67
C GLN A 139 0.05 -12.59 2.37
N GLY A 140 -0.40 -12.17 3.56
CA GLY A 140 0.15 -11.00 4.26
C GLY A 140 -0.16 -9.65 3.60
N ALA A 141 -0.89 -9.64 2.50
CA ALA A 141 -1.31 -8.46 1.73
C ALA A 141 -2.56 -8.77 0.90
N PRO A 142 -3.40 -7.75 0.56
CA PRO A 142 -3.41 -6.39 1.10
C PRO A 142 -4.14 -6.32 2.45
N LEU A 143 -3.49 -5.77 3.49
CA LEU A 143 -4.11 -5.68 4.83
C LEU A 143 -5.10 -4.53 4.95
N SER A 144 -4.99 -3.48 4.14
CA SER A 144 -5.96 -2.37 4.07
C SER A 144 -7.36 -2.83 3.69
N ALA A 145 -7.50 -3.96 3.01
CA ALA A 145 -8.80 -4.52 2.64
C ALA A 145 -9.69 -4.85 3.85
N PHE A 146 -9.12 -5.22 5.00
CA PHE A 146 -9.87 -5.40 6.25
C PHE A 146 -10.47 -4.08 6.76
N PHE A 147 -9.73 -3.00 6.60
CA PHE A 147 -10.19 -1.67 6.96
C PHE A 147 -11.24 -1.15 5.96
N HIS A 148 -11.09 -1.41 4.68
CA HIS A 148 -12.11 -1.10 3.68
C HIS A 148 -13.43 -1.81 3.98
N GLN A 149 -13.37 -3.06 4.45
CA GLN A 149 -14.55 -3.78 4.94
C GLN A 149 -15.17 -3.11 6.17
N TYR A 150 -14.35 -2.58 7.08
CA TYR A 150 -14.83 -1.82 8.25
C TYR A 150 -15.50 -0.51 7.82
N LEU A 151 -14.94 0.21 6.87
CA LEU A 151 -15.49 1.49 6.39
C LEU A 151 -16.82 1.32 5.64
N ASN A 152 -16.92 0.30 4.80
CA ASN A 152 -18.11 0.02 4.02
C ASN A 152 -18.87 -1.19 4.56
N ARG A 153 -19.77 -0.95 5.52
CA ARG A 153 -20.57 -1.99 6.19
C ARG A 153 -21.89 -2.31 5.54
N SER A 154 -22.32 -1.53 4.54
CA SER A 154 -23.57 -1.81 3.84
C SER A 154 -23.51 -3.21 3.21
N LYS A 155 -24.51 -4.05 3.52
CA LYS A 155 -24.61 -5.40 2.96
C LYS A 155 -25.06 -5.42 1.51
N LYS A 156 -25.60 -4.31 1.01
CA LYS A 156 -26.19 -4.21 -0.34
C LYS A 156 -25.23 -3.61 -1.38
N ASP A 157 -24.13 -2.97 -0.96
CA ASP A 157 -23.29 -2.21 -1.86
C ASP A 157 -22.24 -3.07 -2.57
N PHE A 158 -22.10 -2.79 -3.86
CA PHE A 158 -21.00 -3.25 -4.69
C PHE A 158 -20.00 -2.10 -4.82
N THR A 159 -18.84 -2.23 -4.22
CA THR A 159 -17.85 -1.15 -4.12
C THR A 159 -16.46 -1.68 -4.42
N THR A 160 -15.69 -0.88 -5.12
CA THR A 160 -14.28 -1.16 -5.40
C THR A 160 -13.40 -0.07 -4.78
N PHE A 161 -12.41 -0.48 -4.00
CA PHE A 161 -11.31 0.39 -3.56
C PHE A 161 -10.08 0.04 -4.37
N ILE A 162 -9.41 1.02 -4.92
CA ILE A 162 -8.19 0.86 -5.71
C ILE A 162 -7.09 1.67 -5.02
N ASN A 163 -6.08 0.97 -4.52
CA ASN A 163 -4.86 1.61 -4.04
C ASN A 163 -3.83 1.64 -5.16
N LEU A 164 -3.51 2.82 -5.66
CA LEU A 164 -2.47 3.07 -6.65
C LEU A 164 -1.18 3.49 -5.95
N GLY A 165 -0.54 2.54 -5.26
CA GLY A 165 0.78 2.68 -4.67
C GLY A 165 1.90 2.41 -5.68
N GLY A 166 3.05 1.94 -5.23
CA GLY A 166 4.09 1.41 -6.14
C GLY A 166 3.60 0.17 -6.89
N PHE A 167 2.83 -0.67 -6.20
CA PHE A 167 2.01 -1.75 -6.74
C PHE A 167 0.54 -1.40 -6.51
N ALA A 168 -0.30 -1.75 -7.48
CA ALA A 168 -1.73 -1.56 -7.33
C ALA A 168 -2.36 -2.76 -6.64
N ASN A 169 -3.27 -2.49 -5.72
CA ASN A 169 -4.14 -3.50 -5.14
C ASN A 169 -5.58 -3.02 -5.13
N ILE A 170 -6.49 -3.98 -5.17
CA ILE A 170 -7.91 -3.70 -5.14
C ILE A 170 -8.58 -4.42 -3.96
N THR A 171 -9.62 -3.78 -3.43
CA THR A 171 -10.58 -4.40 -2.52
C THR A 171 -11.94 -4.37 -3.20
N LEU A 172 -12.48 -5.54 -3.46
CA LEU A 172 -13.77 -5.71 -4.09
C LEU A 172 -14.78 -6.15 -3.04
N LYS A 173 -15.84 -5.36 -2.88
CA LYS A 173 -16.97 -5.71 -2.04
C LYS A 173 -18.18 -6.02 -2.91
N SER A 174 -18.69 -7.23 -2.77
CA SER A 174 -19.88 -7.72 -3.46
C SER A 174 -20.85 -8.29 -2.41
N GLY A 175 -21.78 -7.48 -1.96
CA GLY A 175 -22.66 -7.83 -0.85
C GLY A 175 -21.86 -8.10 0.44
N ASN A 176 -21.97 -9.32 0.98
CA ASN A 176 -21.23 -9.74 2.18
C ASN A 176 -19.80 -10.24 1.88
N LYS A 177 -19.48 -10.50 0.63
CA LYS A 177 -18.15 -11.01 0.22
C LYS A 177 -17.18 -9.83 0.01
N VAL A 178 -16.00 -9.98 0.55
CA VAL A 178 -14.90 -9.01 0.37
C VAL A 178 -13.66 -9.77 -0.05
N PHE A 179 -13.07 -9.34 -1.16
CA PHE A 179 -11.82 -9.85 -1.70
C PHE A 179 -10.79 -8.73 -1.73
N GLY A 180 -9.54 -9.04 -1.45
CA GLY A 180 -8.45 -8.09 -1.58
C GLY A 180 -7.26 -8.79 -2.24
N PHE A 181 -6.64 -8.17 -3.25
CA PHE A 181 -5.47 -8.74 -3.93
C PHE A 181 -4.75 -7.69 -4.78
N ASP A 182 -3.49 -7.98 -5.10
CA ASP A 182 -2.69 -7.12 -5.96
C ASP A 182 -3.04 -7.35 -7.43
N THR A 183 -3.07 -6.25 -8.21
CA THR A 183 -3.36 -6.30 -9.65
C THR A 183 -2.11 -6.21 -10.51
N GLY A 184 -0.98 -5.76 -9.94
CA GLY A 184 0.30 -5.65 -10.63
C GLY A 184 1.07 -4.39 -10.27
N PRO A 185 2.14 -4.06 -11.00
CA PRO A 185 2.88 -2.83 -10.79
C PRO A 185 2.03 -1.61 -11.17
N ALA A 186 2.24 -0.51 -10.42
CA ALA A 186 1.66 0.79 -10.68
C ALA A 186 2.75 1.85 -10.73
N ASN A 187 2.79 2.81 -9.78
CA ASN A 187 3.76 3.90 -9.85
C ASN A 187 5.21 3.44 -9.82
N TYR A 188 5.53 2.28 -9.25
CA TYR A 188 6.92 1.83 -9.15
C TYR A 188 7.67 1.81 -10.49
N LEU A 189 7.07 1.20 -11.51
CA LEU A 189 7.71 1.15 -12.85
C LEU A 189 7.65 2.51 -13.55
N LEU A 190 6.60 3.29 -13.34
CA LEU A 190 6.46 4.63 -13.91
C LEU A 190 7.53 5.56 -13.35
N ASP A 191 7.68 5.62 -12.02
CA ASP A 191 8.65 6.46 -11.34
C ASP A 191 10.09 6.02 -11.64
N LEU A 192 10.34 4.71 -11.69
CA LEU A 192 11.63 4.16 -12.11
C LEU A 192 12.01 4.66 -13.51
N TRP A 193 11.07 4.60 -14.46
CA TRP A 193 11.29 5.05 -15.82
C TRP A 193 11.47 6.57 -15.92
N CYS A 194 10.67 7.33 -15.17
CA CYS A 194 10.78 8.79 -15.09
C CYS A 194 12.15 9.21 -14.58
N ARG A 195 12.63 8.62 -13.48
CA ARG A 195 13.97 8.93 -12.93
C ARG A 195 15.07 8.62 -13.92
N LYS A 196 15.01 7.47 -14.59
CA LYS A 196 16.08 7.04 -15.49
C LYS A 196 16.11 7.75 -16.84
N LYS A 197 14.96 8.11 -17.39
CA LYS A 197 14.87 8.59 -18.78
C LYS A 197 14.48 10.05 -18.91
N PHE A 198 13.91 10.65 -17.87
CA PHE A 198 13.44 12.03 -17.87
C PHE A 198 14.05 12.89 -16.76
N ASN A 199 14.86 12.32 -15.87
CA ASN A 199 15.42 13.00 -14.70
C ASN A 199 14.34 13.67 -13.82
N LYS A 200 13.22 12.96 -13.63
CA LYS A 200 12.07 13.37 -12.82
C LYS A 200 11.74 12.26 -11.83
N ASP A 201 11.29 12.63 -10.63
CA ASP A 201 10.92 11.64 -9.63
C ASP A 201 9.70 10.81 -10.07
N PHE A 202 8.73 11.44 -10.72
CA PHE A 202 7.51 10.81 -11.24
C PHE A 202 6.88 11.64 -12.37
N ASP A 203 5.86 11.09 -13.04
CA ASP A 203 5.07 11.77 -14.07
C ASP A 203 3.88 12.49 -13.43
N HIS A 204 4.00 13.80 -13.23
CA HIS A 204 2.96 14.61 -12.61
C HIS A 204 1.68 14.63 -13.47
N ASN A 205 0.58 14.08 -12.92
CA ASN A 205 -0.74 13.99 -13.58
C ASN A 205 -0.73 13.22 -14.93
N GLY A 206 0.29 12.40 -15.20
CA GLY A 206 0.42 11.69 -16.47
C GLY A 206 0.78 12.58 -17.67
N LYS A 207 1.29 13.82 -17.42
CA LYS A 207 1.59 14.80 -18.47
C LYS A 207 2.64 14.35 -19.48
N LEU A 208 3.58 13.51 -19.08
CA LEU A 208 4.55 12.93 -20.01
C LEU A 208 3.94 11.75 -20.77
N ALA A 209 3.33 10.82 -20.05
CA ALA A 209 2.73 9.63 -20.64
C ALA A 209 1.62 9.97 -21.65
N SER A 210 0.87 11.06 -21.44
CA SER A 210 -0.18 11.50 -22.38
C SER A 210 0.35 11.98 -23.75
N LYS A 211 1.66 12.23 -23.89
CA LYS A 211 2.31 12.69 -25.12
C LYS A 211 2.87 11.57 -26.00
N GLY A 212 2.94 10.36 -25.48
CA GLY A 212 3.44 9.21 -26.20
C GLY A 212 2.32 8.30 -26.67
N ASN A 213 2.71 7.31 -27.49
CA ASN A 213 1.81 6.30 -28.01
C ASN A 213 1.99 4.98 -27.26
N ILE A 214 0.91 4.22 -27.14
CA ILE A 214 0.97 2.85 -26.62
C ILE A 214 1.70 1.98 -27.67
N ASN A 215 2.71 1.23 -27.23
CA ASN A 215 3.38 0.25 -28.06
C ASN A 215 2.74 -1.14 -27.85
N PRO A 216 1.95 -1.66 -28.83
CA PRO A 216 1.20 -2.90 -28.65
C PRO A 216 2.09 -4.14 -28.42
N PRO A 217 3.25 -4.31 -29.11
CA PRO A 217 4.17 -5.40 -28.84
C PRO A 217 4.68 -5.41 -27.40
N LEU A 218 5.10 -4.24 -26.87
CA LEU A 218 5.53 -4.11 -25.48
C LEU A 218 4.39 -4.47 -24.51
N LEU A 219 3.21 -3.87 -24.71
CA LEU A 219 2.05 -4.12 -23.86
C LEU A 219 1.70 -5.60 -23.79
N ARG A 220 1.61 -6.29 -24.94
CA ARG A 220 1.35 -7.74 -24.97
C ARG A 220 2.42 -8.54 -24.22
N SER A 221 3.69 -8.17 -24.41
CA SER A 221 4.81 -8.82 -23.73
C SER A 221 4.71 -8.68 -22.20
N LEU A 222 4.40 -7.47 -21.71
CA LEU A 222 4.22 -7.20 -20.27
C LEU A 222 3.02 -7.97 -19.68
N LEU A 223 1.89 -7.99 -20.38
CA LEU A 223 0.67 -8.67 -19.94
C LEU A 223 0.79 -10.21 -19.91
N ASN A 224 1.77 -10.79 -20.62
CA ASN A 224 1.96 -12.24 -20.62
C ASN A 224 2.64 -12.80 -19.35
N HIS A 225 2.89 -11.98 -18.33
CA HIS A 225 3.47 -12.47 -17.08
C HIS A 225 2.50 -13.41 -16.34
N LYS A 226 3.03 -14.50 -15.78
CA LYS A 226 2.25 -15.56 -15.10
C LYS A 226 1.33 -15.04 -13.97
N PHE A 227 1.73 -13.97 -13.28
CA PHE A 227 0.97 -13.34 -12.21
C PHE A 227 -0.46 -12.97 -12.64
N PHE A 228 -0.66 -12.48 -13.86
CA PHE A 228 -1.98 -12.06 -14.35
C PHE A 228 -2.94 -13.22 -14.61
N LYS A 229 -2.42 -14.45 -14.68
CA LYS A 229 -3.23 -15.68 -14.83
C LYS A 229 -3.67 -16.27 -13.49
N ILE A 230 -3.03 -15.87 -12.38
CA ILE A 230 -3.32 -16.38 -11.03
C ILE A 230 -4.67 -15.81 -10.56
N ARG A 231 -5.49 -16.67 -9.95
CA ARG A 231 -6.72 -16.26 -9.27
C ARG A 231 -6.40 -15.75 -7.86
N PRO A 232 -7.19 -14.77 -7.33
CA PRO A 232 -7.07 -14.38 -5.92
C PRO A 232 -7.32 -15.56 -4.96
N PRO A 233 -6.68 -15.56 -3.79
CA PRO A 233 -5.81 -14.52 -3.24
C PRO A 233 -4.43 -14.52 -3.89
N LYS A 234 -3.92 -13.34 -4.26
CA LYS A 234 -2.59 -13.19 -4.85
C LYS A 234 -1.94 -11.88 -4.40
N SER A 235 -0.64 -11.89 -4.24
CA SER A 235 0.18 -10.71 -3.96
C SER A 235 1.44 -10.70 -4.82
N THR A 236 2.01 -9.55 -5.06
CA THR A 236 3.23 -9.34 -5.84
C THR A 236 4.04 -8.16 -5.32
N GLY A 237 5.27 -8.00 -5.82
CA GLY A 237 6.17 -6.97 -5.40
C GLY A 237 7.39 -6.82 -6.30
N PHE A 238 8.46 -6.23 -5.75
CA PHE A 238 9.73 -6.00 -6.46
C PHE A 238 10.42 -7.30 -6.92
N GLU A 239 10.11 -8.41 -6.29
CA GLU A 239 10.63 -9.71 -6.63
C GLU A 239 10.15 -10.20 -8.00
N ASP A 240 8.94 -9.84 -8.40
CA ASP A 240 8.35 -10.22 -9.69
C ASP A 240 8.52 -9.10 -10.74
N PHE A 241 8.28 -7.85 -10.35
CA PHE A 241 8.26 -6.70 -11.25
C PHE A 241 9.32 -5.69 -10.83
N ASN A 242 10.47 -5.72 -11.47
CA ASN A 242 11.59 -4.85 -11.18
C ASN A 242 12.23 -4.33 -12.46
N GLU A 243 13.31 -3.57 -12.31
CA GLU A 243 14.02 -3.03 -13.45
C GLU A 243 14.54 -4.10 -14.40
N LYS A 244 15.12 -5.19 -13.88
CA LYS A 244 15.65 -6.28 -14.72
C LYS A 244 14.54 -6.91 -15.53
N TRP A 245 13.38 -7.13 -14.93
CA TRP A 245 12.20 -7.61 -15.63
C TRP A 245 11.78 -6.66 -16.75
N LEU A 246 11.67 -5.34 -16.49
CA LEU A 246 11.33 -4.38 -17.53
C LEU A 246 12.34 -4.36 -18.66
N GLN A 247 13.64 -4.37 -18.35
CA GLN A 247 14.70 -4.37 -19.35
C GLN A 247 14.67 -5.62 -20.23
N SER A 248 14.35 -6.78 -19.69
CA SER A 248 14.22 -8.03 -20.47
C SER A 248 13.09 -7.99 -21.52
N HIS A 249 12.08 -7.15 -21.30
CA HIS A 249 11.03 -6.92 -22.30
C HIS A 249 11.45 -5.86 -23.33
N LEU A 250 12.11 -4.77 -22.87
CA LEU A 250 12.55 -3.68 -23.73
C LEU A 250 13.64 -4.11 -24.69
N SER A 251 14.55 -5.00 -24.30
CA SER A 251 15.63 -5.50 -25.18
C SER A 251 15.13 -6.23 -26.43
N LYS A 252 13.88 -6.69 -26.43
CA LYS A 252 13.24 -7.38 -27.55
C LYS A 252 12.58 -6.43 -28.55
N ILE A 253 12.56 -5.12 -28.27
CA ILE A 253 11.84 -4.12 -29.07
C ILE A 253 12.82 -3.04 -29.50
N LYS A 254 13.16 -3.03 -30.80
CA LYS A 254 14.08 -2.03 -31.35
C LYS A 254 13.38 -0.69 -31.58
N GLY A 255 14.09 0.41 -31.35
CA GLY A 255 13.67 1.75 -31.77
C GLY A 255 12.51 2.37 -30.98
N ILE A 256 12.08 1.79 -29.84
CA ILE A 256 10.99 2.36 -29.05
C ILE A 256 11.41 3.68 -28.40
N LYS A 257 10.60 4.73 -28.56
CA LYS A 257 10.83 6.02 -27.92
C LYS A 257 10.61 5.94 -26.41
N LYS A 258 11.45 6.66 -25.64
CA LYS A 258 11.33 6.68 -24.17
C LYS A 258 9.96 7.13 -23.65
N ILE A 259 9.29 8.02 -24.41
CA ILE A 259 7.96 8.52 -24.07
C ILE A 259 6.90 7.42 -24.29
N ASP A 260 7.02 6.63 -25.36
CA ASP A 260 6.07 5.56 -25.67
C ASP A 260 6.17 4.40 -24.66
N VAL A 261 7.37 4.17 -24.11
CA VAL A 261 7.54 3.22 -23.00
C VAL A 261 6.75 3.70 -21.78
N LEU A 262 6.84 5.00 -21.42
CA LEU A 262 6.09 5.55 -20.27
C LEU A 262 4.58 5.45 -20.49
N SER A 263 4.11 5.79 -21.69
CA SER A 263 2.70 5.68 -22.08
C SER A 263 2.21 4.24 -22.01
N THR A 264 3.02 3.30 -22.51
CA THR A 264 2.69 1.87 -22.46
C THR A 264 2.65 1.33 -21.04
N LEU A 265 3.57 1.72 -20.17
CA LEU A 265 3.58 1.34 -18.75
C LEU A 265 2.36 1.92 -18.01
N THR A 266 1.97 3.15 -18.33
CA THR A 266 0.77 3.78 -17.76
C THR A 266 -0.48 3.00 -18.16
N TYR A 267 -0.61 2.69 -19.45
CA TYR A 267 -1.74 1.91 -19.94
C TYR A 267 -1.73 0.47 -19.43
N PHE A 268 -0.56 -0.14 -19.27
CA PHE A 268 -0.40 -1.44 -18.63
C PHE A 268 -0.97 -1.47 -17.20
N THR A 269 -0.68 -0.44 -16.39
CA THR A 269 -1.28 -0.31 -15.06
C THR A 269 -2.80 -0.19 -15.13
N ILE A 270 -3.33 0.63 -16.05
CA ILE A 270 -4.77 0.80 -16.24
C ILE A 270 -5.43 -0.53 -16.58
N ILE A 271 -4.92 -1.24 -17.59
CA ILE A 271 -5.51 -2.50 -18.08
C ILE A 271 -5.46 -3.61 -17.03
N THR A 272 -4.37 -3.72 -16.27
CA THR A 272 -4.27 -4.76 -15.22
C THR A 272 -5.31 -4.54 -14.11
N VAL A 273 -5.58 -3.29 -13.75
CA VAL A 273 -6.63 -2.94 -12.77
C VAL A 273 -8.02 -3.19 -13.34
N VAL A 274 -8.30 -2.71 -14.56
CA VAL A 274 -9.62 -2.82 -15.20
C VAL A 274 -10.01 -4.28 -15.44
N ASN A 275 -9.08 -5.10 -15.91
CA ASN A 275 -9.32 -6.53 -16.13
C ASN A 275 -9.78 -7.24 -14.85
N GLU A 276 -9.16 -6.93 -13.71
CA GLU A 276 -9.53 -7.56 -12.44
C GLU A 276 -10.89 -7.03 -11.91
N ILE A 277 -11.19 -5.75 -12.09
CA ILE A 277 -12.50 -5.19 -11.75
C ILE A 277 -13.60 -5.88 -12.57
N ASN A 278 -13.42 -5.95 -13.86
CA ASN A 278 -14.43 -6.53 -14.76
C ASN A 278 -14.61 -8.05 -14.52
N ARG A 279 -13.52 -8.75 -14.18
CA ARG A 279 -13.54 -10.17 -13.90
C ARG A 279 -14.26 -10.53 -12.59
N PHE A 280 -14.05 -9.73 -11.51
CA PHE A 280 -14.49 -10.12 -10.17
C PHE A 280 -15.59 -9.24 -9.59
N ASN A 281 -15.80 -8.03 -10.10
CA ASN A 281 -16.84 -7.13 -9.61
C ASN A 281 -17.48 -6.26 -10.71
N PRO A 282 -18.01 -6.87 -11.78
CA PRO A 282 -18.58 -6.12 -12.91
C PRO A 282 -19.77 -5.25 -12.49
N LYS A 283 -20.50 -5.63 -11.44
CA LYS A 283 -21.67 -4.89 -10.93
C LYS A 283 -21.29 -3.64 -10.12
N SER A 284 -20.06 -3.48 -9.67
CA SER A 284 -19.65 -2.28 -8.94
C SER A 284 -19.64 -1.08 -9.86
N LYS A 285 -20.43 -0.07 -9.52
CA LYS A 285 -20.39 1.23 -10.21
C LYS A 285 -19.48 2.23 -9.52
N ASN A 286 -19.24 2.06 -8.22
CA ASN A 286 -18.53 3.02 -7.38
C ASN A 286 -17.09 2.59 -7.15
N ILE A 287 -16.15 3.47 -7.47
CA ILE A 287 -14.72 3.29 -7.22
C ILE A 287 -14.21 4.37 -6.28
N TYR A 288 -13.51 3.95 -5.23
CA TYR A 288 -12.71 4.79 -4.37
C TYR A 288 -11.23 4.59 -4.69
N PHE A 289 -10.53 5.68 -4.97
CA PHE A 289 -9.09 5.65 -5.20
C PHE A 289 -8.33 6.03 -3.93
N CYS A 290 -7.16 5.45 -3.74
CA CYS A 290 -6.20 5.81 -2.69
C CYS A 290 -4.77 5.56 -3.17
N GLY A 291 -3.79 5.91 -2.34
CA GLY A 291 -2.38 5.88 -2.72
C GLY A 291 -1.96 7.08 -3.58
N GLY A 292 -0.66 7.25 -3.77
CA GLY A 292 -0.10 8.42 -4.49
C GLY A 292 -0.56 8.54 -5.94
N GLY A 293 -0.83 7.42 -6.59
CA GLY A 293 -1.32 7.38 -7.98
C GLY A 293 -2.75 7.86 -8.16
N SER A 294 -3.53 8.03 -7.07
CA SER A 294 -4.86 8.65 -7.13
C SER A 294 -4.82 10.12 -7.60
N ASN A 295 -3.65 10.74 -7.50
CA ASN A 295 -3.40 12.09 -8.02
C ASN A 295 -2.99 12.10 -9.50
N ASN A 296 -2.70 10.95 -10.11
CA ASN A 296 -2.38 10.87 -11.54
C ASN A 296 -3.69 10.79 -12.34
N LEU A 297 -4.09 11.92 -12.90
CA LEU A 297 -5.36 12.04 -13.63
C LEU A 297 -5.46 11.07 -14.82
N LEU A 298 -4.35 10.79 -15.51
CA LEU A 298 -4.34 9.87 -16.64
C LEU A 298 -4.65 8.44 -16.21
N LEU A 299 -4.08 7.98 -15.08
CA LEU A 299 -4.41 6.67 -14.50
C LEU A 299 -5.87 6.58 -14.07
N VAL A 300 -6.33 7.58 -13.32
CA VAL A 300 -7.69 7.60 -12.77
C VAL A 300 -8.73 7.63 -13.88
N GLN A 301 -8.60 8.56 -14.85
CA GLN A 301 -9.53 8.68 -15.97
C GLN A 301 -9.51 7.44 -16.86
N GLY A 302 -8.33 6.89 -17.15
CA GLY A 302 -8.21 5.67 -17.93
C GLY A 302 -8.91 4.47 -17.29
N ILE A 303 -8.76 4.28 -15.98
CA ILE A 303 -9.46 3.22 -15.24
C ILE A 303 -10.98 3.42 -15.27
N LEU A 304 -11.46 4.64 -15.02
CA LEU A 304 -12.89 4.95 -15.01
C LEU A 304 -13.51 4.73 -16.39
N SER A 305 -12.90 5.28 -17.43
CA SER A 305 -13.40 5.18 -18.81
C SER A 305 -13.47 3.73 -19.29
N LEU A 306 -12.39 2.95 -19.11
CA LEU A 306 -12.34 1.56 -19.59
C LEU A 306 -13.15 0.59 -18.74
N SER A 307 -13.45 0.92 -17.49
CA SER A 307 -14.27 0.08 -16.62
C SER A 307 -15.75 0.49 -16.57
N ASP A 308 -16.11 1.60 -17.19
CA ASP A 308 -17.45 2.22 -17.10
C ASP A 308 -17.92 2.38 -15.65
N LYS A 309 -17.07 3.02 -14.82
CA LYS A 309 -17.31 3.21 -13.39
C LYS A 309 -17.30 4.69 -12.99
N ILE A 310 -17.88 4.97 -11.83
CA ILE A 310 -17.98 6.31 -11.28
C ILE A 310 -17.02 6.46 -10.09
N ARG A 311 -16.19 7.51 -10.14
CA ARG A 311 -15.34 7.85 -9.01
C ARG A 311 -16.17 8.37 -7.85
N GLN A 312 -15.90 7.82 -6.66
CA GLN A 312 -16.39 8.36 -5.40
C GLN A 312 -15.25 9.11 -4.70
N THR A 313 -15.51 10.34 -4.29
CA THR A 313 -14.49 11.23 -3.72
C THR A 313 -14.42 11.18 -2.20
N ARG A 314 -15.41 10.56 -1.53
CA ARG A 314 -15.46 10.49 -0.07
C ARG A 314 -15.84 9.11 0.40
N ILE A 315 -14.92 8.44 1.04
CA ILE A 315 -15.16 7.14 1.68
C ILE A 315 -15.99 7.32 2.95
N CYS A 316 -15.62 8.32 3.76
CA CYS A 316 -16.39 8.82 4.89
C CYS A 316 -15.91 10.24 5.25
N PRO A 317 -16.71 11.03 5.97
CA PRO A 317 -16.33 12.39 6.39
C PRO A 317 -14.99 12.39 7.14
N GLY A 318 -14.08 13.29 6.76
CA GLY A 318 -12.78 13.47 7.40
C GLY A 318 -11.68 12.48 6.99
N VAL A 319 -11.94 11.57 6.04
CA VAL A 319 -10.91 10.67 5.50
C VAL A 319 -10.41 11.19 4.16
N ASP A 320 -9.15 11.58 4.14
CA ASP A 320 -8.40 11.87 2.91
C ASP A 320 -7.88 10.55 2.32
N GLU A 321 -8.00 10.39 1.01
CA GLU A 321 -7.57 9.20 0.26
C GLU A 321 -6.11 8.82 0.55
N LYS A 322 -5.22 9.80 0.68
CA LYS A 322 -3.79 9.56 0.97
C LYS A 322 -3.51 9.01 2.36
N ASN A 323 -4.42 9.26 3.32
CA ASN A 323 -4.25 8.84 4.71
C ASN A 323 -4.91 7.49 5.02
N LEU A 324 -5.56 6.87 4.03
CA LEU A 324 -6.32 5.65 4.21
C LEU A 324 -5.46 4.49 4.72
N GLU A 325 -4.23 4.36 4.21
CA GLU A 325 -3.32 3.29 4.62
C GLU A 325 -2.85 3.46 6.07
N SER A 326 -2.44 4.67 6.47
CA SER A 326 -2.05 4.92 7.87
C SER A 326 -3.24 4.74 8.83
N LEU A 327 -4.45 5.18 8.45
CA LEU A 327 -5.67 4.91 9.21
C LEU A 327 -5.98 3.42 9.32
N SER A 328 -5.67 2.64 8.28
CA SER A 328 -5.87 1.18 8.34
C SER A 328 -4.99 0.53 9.41
N PHE A 329 -3.73 0.98 9.57
CA PHE A 329 -2.86 0.47 10.63
C PHE A 329 -3.24 0.98 12.02
N ALA A 330 -3.80 2.19 12.15
CA ALA A 330 -4.42 2.63 13.39
C ALA A 330 -5.59 1.71 13.80
N TRP A 331 -6.45 1.35 12.85
CA TRP A 331 -7.57 0.44 13.08
C TRP A 331 -7.09 -1.00 13.39
N LEU A 332 -6.14 -1.53 12.65
CA LEU A 332 -5.56 -2.87 12.91
C LEU A 332 -4.93 -2.94 14.30
N SER A 333 -4.22 -1.89 14.73
CA SER A 333 -3.65 -1.84 16.08
C SER A 333 -4.73 -1.84 17.16
N MET A 334 -5.84 -1.16 16.93
CA MET A 334 -7.01 -1.20 17.82
C MET A 334 -7.60 -2.61 17.92
N ILE A 335 -7.81 -3.28 16.78
CA ILE A 335 -8.31 -4.66 16.71
C ILE A 335 -7.39 -5.59 17.50
N ARG A 336 -6.08 -5.50 17.27
CA ARG A 336 -5.09 -6.31 17.99
C ARG A 336 -5.04 -6.02 19.47
N LYS A 337 -5.07 -4.75 19.88
CA LYS A 337 -5.05 -4.34 21.29
C LYS A 337 -6.29 -4.81 22.04
N LYS A 338 -7.43 -4.92 21.38
CA LYS A 338 -8.68 -5.48 21.91
C LYS A 338 -8.73 -7.02 21.84
N SER A 339 -7.66 -7.67 21.40
CA SER A 339 -7.60 -9.12 21.20
C SER A 339 -8.71 -9.67 20.30
N GLN A 340 -9.15 -8.86 19.34
CA GLN A 340 -10.16 -9.26 18.37
C GLN A 340 -9.50 -9.98 17.19
N LYS A 341 -10.01 -11.16 16.85
CA LYS A 341 -9.53 -11.93 15.69
C LYS A 341 -10.12 -11.37 14.40
N ILE A 342 -9.30 -11.32 13.37
CA ILE A 342 -9.77 -11.13 11.99
C ILE A 342 -10.35 -12.44 11.49
N THR A 343 -11.65 -12.45 11.22
CA THR A 343 -12.39 -13.66 10.83
C THR A 343 -12.50 -13.83 9.31
N ASN A 344 -12.42 -12.73 8.56
CA ASN A 344 -12.46 -12.81 7.10
C ASN A 344 -11.14 -13.39 6.58
N THR A 345 -11.20 -14.61 6.07
CA THR A 345 -10.06 -15.34 5.52
C THR A 345 -9.90 -15.16 4.01
N THR A 346 -10.94 -14.70 3.30
CA THR A 346 -10.93 -14.60 1.84
C THR A 346 -10.07 -13.45 1.31
N ILE A 347 -9.81 -12.42 2.12
CA ILE A 347 -9.02 -11.26 1.71
C ILE A 347 -7.56 -11.66 1.43
N THR A 348 -6.93 -12.37 2.36
CA THR A 348 -5.53 -12.78 2.22
C THR A 348 -5.36 -14.28 1.98
N GLY A 349 -6.44 -15.03 1.96
CA GLY A 349 -6.40 -16.47 1.81
C GLY A 349 -5.90 -17.22 3.04
N SER A 350 -5.94 -16.62 4.23
CA SER A 350 -5.52 -17.30 5.45
C SER A 350 -6.41 -18.49 5.77
N ARG A 351 -5.83 -19.55 6.36
CA ARG A 351 -6.55 -20.80 6.66
C ARG A 351 -7.46 -20.72 7.88
N LYS A 352 -7.24 -19.74 8.77
CA LYS A 352 -7.98 -19.58 10.04
C LYS A 352 -8.09 -18.11 10.44
N SER A 353 -9.07 -17.82 11.29
CA SER A 353 -9.14 -16.52 11.97
C SER A 353 -7.93 -16.33 12.88
N ARG A 354 -7.42 -15.10 12.96
CA ARG A 354 -6.16 -14.78 13.61
C ARG A 354 -6.15 -13.43 14.29
N LEU A 355 -5.28 -13.30 15.26
CA LEU A 355 -4.86 -12.01 15.78
C LEU A 355 -3.78 -11.45 14.85
N LEU A 356 -4.00 -10.27 14.27
CA LEU A 356 -3.02 -9.62 13.41
C LEU A 356 -2.11 -8.70 14.23
N GLY A 357 -0.83 -9.02 14.22
CA GLY A 357 0.23 -8.21 14.84
C GLY A 357 0.70 -8.72 16.19
N SER A 358 1.94 -8.38 16.52
CA SER A 358 2.62 -8.57 17.80
C SER A 358 2.61 -7.27 18.60
N ILE A 359 2.55 -7.36 19.93
CA ILE A 359 2.52 -6.19 20.83
C ILE A 359 3.90 -5.99 21.44
N TYR A 360 4.44 -4.78 21.32
CA TYR A 360 5.71 -4.31 21.88
C TYR A 360 5.46 -3.21 22.92
N ARG A 361 6.25 -3.26 24.00
CA ARG A 361 6.18 -2.32 25.14
C ARG A 361 7.54 -1.82 25.52
#